data_52df0e5c22d78407ac4e86a4528b877e
#
_entry.id   52df0e5c22d78407ac4e86a4528b877e
#
_cell.length_a   1.000
_cell.length_b   1.000
_cell.length_c   1.000
_cell.angle_alpha   90.00
_cell.angle_beta   90.00
_cell.angle_gamma   90.00
#
_symmetry.space_group_name_H-M   'P 1'
#
loop_
_entity.id
_entity.type
_entity.pdbx_description
1 polymer ?
#
loop_
_entity_poly.entity_id
_entity_poly.type
_entity_poly.pdbx_seq_one_letter_code
_entity_poly.pdbx_strand_id
1 'polypeptide(L)'
;PYVKGNFPIYIHANEVRQIEAAVNWSLRHQLKIIIVGGKDAWRTTNLLRINKIPVIYESVTSLPSRRFEDYDQAYKGPKLLHDAGVTFCIASSGSAGGAYRVRNLPNHAAMAAAYGLPPDEALKSITLSAAQIIGIGEVAGSLEKGKDATLFISDGDPLEIRTNILEAYIQGRKIDMGDKHKTLYSKYQQKYRQLGILKED
;
A
#
# COMPACT_ATOMS: atom_id res chain seq x y z
N PRO A 1 -6.99 -26.42 5.38
CA PRO A 1 -7.78 -25.27 4.92
C PRO A 1 -7.31 -24.76 3.55
N TYR A 2 -6.00 -24.59 3.32
CA TYR A 2 -5.45 -24.06 2.05
C TYR A 2 -5.71 -24.99 0.87
N VAL A 3 -5.45 -26.29 1.02
CA VAL A 3 -5.66 -27.30 -0.04
C VAL A 3 -7.15 -27.43 -0.43
N LYS A 4 -8.07 -27.02 0.44
CA LYS A 4 -9.51 -26.98 0.16
C LYS A 4 -9.96 -25.66 -0.49
N GLY A 5 -9.03 -24.76 -0.83
CA GLY A 5 -9.32 -23.48 -1.48
C GLY A 5 -10.06 -22.44 -0.61
N ASN A 6 -10.17 -22.67 0.71
CA ASN A 6 -10.88 -21.77 1.61
C ASN A 6 -10.12 -20.48 1.87
N PHE A 7 -8.77 -20.53 1.84
CA PHE A 7 -7.89 -19.38 2.01
C PHE A 7 -6.96 -19.22 0.82
N PRO A 8 -6.63 -18.00 0.42
CA PRO A 8 -5.67 -17.77 -0.65
C PRO A 8 -4.24 -18.10 -0.20
N ILE A 9 -3.43 -18.53 -1.17
CA ILE A 9 -1.99 -18.72 -1.02
C ILE A 9 -1.28 -17.49 -1.57
N TYR A 10 -0.44 -16.87 -0.78
CA TYR A 10 0.37 -15.72 -1.18
C TYR A 10 1.64 -16.22 -1.87
N ILE A 11 1.82 -15.87 -3.14
CA ILE A 11 2.95 -16.32 -3.95
C ILE A 11 3.81 -15.11 -4.34
N HIS A 12 5.05 -15.06 -3.86
CA HIS A 12 6.01 -14.05 -4.27
C HIS A 12 6.48 -14.32 -5.71
N ALA A 13 6.10 -13.44 -6.62
CA ALA A 13 6.44 -13.52 -8.03
C ALA A 13 6.59 -12.11 -8.61
N ASN A 14 7.77 -11.82 -9.16
CA ASN A 14 8.10 -10.51 -9.72
C ASN A 14 8.23 -10.53 -11.24
N GLU A 15 8.76 -11.58 -11.80
CA GLU A 15 9.00 -11.69 -13.23
C GLU A 15 7.83 -12.37 -13.96
N VAL A 16 7.66 -12.06 -15.25
CA VAL A 16 6.60 -12.63 -16.11
C VAL A 16 6.50 -14.13 -15.95
N ARG A 17 7.63 -14.85 -16.10
CA ARG A 17 7.64 -16.33 -16.02
C ARG A 17 7.24 -16.87 -14.64
N GLN A 18 7.60 -16.16 -13.58
CA GLN A 18 7.20 -16.53 -12.21
C GLN A 18 5.69 -16.36 -12.04
N ILE A 19 5.14 -15.24 -12.51
CA ILE A 19 3.71 -14.95 -12.45
C ILE A 19 2.92 -15.98 -13.26
N GLU A 20 3.33 -16.24 -14.49
CA GLU A 20 2.70 -17.26 -15.35
C GLU A 20 2.75 -18.66 -14.72
N ALA A 21 3.90 -19.05 -14.16
CA ALA A 21 4.06 -20.33 -13.48
C ALA A 21 3.15 -20.45 -12.26
N ALA A 22 3.05 -19.38 -11.44
CA ALA A 22 2.17 -19.32 -10.27
C ALA A 22 0.69 -19.46 -10.67
N VAL A 23 0.26 -18.71 -11.69
CA VAL A 23 -1.11 -18.76 -12.20
C VAL A 23 -1.43 -20.15 -12.77
N ASN A 24 -0.59 -20.71 -13.64
CA ASN A 24 -0.79 -22.01 -14.21
C ASN A 24 -0.82 -23.14 -13.16
N TRP A 25 0.02 -23.01 -12.14
CA TRP A 25 0.01 -23.94 -11.01
C TRP A 25 -1.31 -23.85 -10.23
N SER A 26 -1.77 -22.65 -9.93
CA SER A 26 -3.01 -22.44 -9.18
C SER A 26 -4.23 -22.97 -9.93
N LEU A 27 -4.29 -22.78 -11.24
CA LEU A 27 -5.39 -23.28 -12.08
C LEU A 27 -5.43 -24.80 -12.13
N ARG A 28 -4.26 -25.45 -12.27
CA ARG A 28 -4.19 -26.94 -12.26
C ARG A 28 -4.65 -27.55 -10.95
N HIS A 29 -4.41 -26.87 -9.85
CA HIS A 29 -4.74 -27.36 -8.51
C HIS A 29 -6.02 -26.74 -7.92
N GLN A 30 -6.72 -25.91 -8.70
CA GLN A 30 -7.96 -25.20 -8.26
C GLN A 30 -7.77 -24.41 -6.96
N LEU A 31 -6.63 -23.74 -6.82
CA LEU A 31 -6.27 -22.99 -5.63
C LEU A 31 -6.50 -21.48 -5.86
N LYS A 32 -6.93 -20.79 -4.81
CA LYS A 32 -6.94 -19.33 -4.79
C LYS A 32 -5.55 -18.82 -4.48
N ILE A 33 -5.05 -17.89 -5.30
CA ILE A 33 -3.74 -17.28 -5.06
C ILE A 33 -3.83 -15.76 -5.09
N ILE A 34 -2.85 -15.13 -4.47
CA ILE A 34 -2.56 -13.70 -4.53
C ILE A 34 -1.11 -13.57 -4.93
N ILE A 35 -0.82 -12.78 -5.95
CA ILE A 35 0.57 -12.46 -6.33
C ILE A 35 1.09 -11.37 -5.42
N VAL A 36 2.26 -11.57 -4.83
CA VAL A 36 2.98 -10.60 -4.00
C VAL A 36 4.25 -10.16 -4.72
N GLY A 37 4.51 -8.87 -4.72
CA GLY A 37 5.60 -8.25 -5.48
C GLY A 37 5.10 -7.71 -6.82
N GLY A 38 4.89 -8.57 -7.78
CA GLY A 38 4.20 -8.26 -9.04
C GLY A 38 4.91 -7.23 -9.92
N LYS A 39 6.25 -7.12 -9.89
CA LYS A 39 7.00 -6.10 -10.60
C LYS A 39 6.70 -6.07 -12.11
N ASP A 40 6.55 -7.24 -12.73
CA ASP A 40 6.16 -7.40 -14.13
C ASP A 40 4.66 -7.67 -14.34
N ALA A 41 3.81 -7.51 -13.32
CA ALA A 41 2.37 -7.82 -13.42
C ALA A 41 1.67 -7.04 -14.54
N TRP A 42 2.13 -5.83 -14.83
CA TRP A 42 1.65 -5.02 -15.95
C TRP A 42 1.79 -5.70 -17.33
N ARG A 43 2.70 -6.65 -17.48
CA ARG A 43 2.91 -7.44 -18.71
C ARG A 43 2.01 -8.66 -18.80
N THR A 44 1.38 -9.05 -17.69
CA THR A 44 0.53 -10.25 -17.58
C THR A 44 -0.92 -9.93 -17.21
N THR A 45 -1.34 -8.69 -17.45
CA THR A 45 -2.64 -8.15 -17.00
C THR A 45 -3.83 -8.98 -17.48
N ASN A 46 -3.84 -9.43 -18.74
CA ASN A 46 -4.91 -10.27 -19.27
C ASN A 46 -5.02 -11.60 -18.50
N LEU A 47 -3.89 -12.25 -18.22
CA LEU A 47 -3.84 -13.49 -17.48
C LEU A 47 -4.39 -13.31 -16.05
N LEU A 48 -3.95 -12.25 -15.37
CA LEU A 48 -4.39 -11.92 -14.00
C LEU A 48 -5.88 -11.58 -13.95
N ARG A 49 -6.35 -10.71 -14.86
CA ARG A 49 -7.75 -10.27 -14.93
C ARG A 49 -8.72 -11.43 -15.23
N ILE A 50 -8.44 -12.22 -16.27
CA ILE A 50 -9.33 -13.34 -16.67
C ILE A 50 -9.48 -14.34 -15.53
N ASN A 51 -8.40 -14.63 -14.82
CA ASN A 51 -8.39 -15.58 -13.71
C ASN A 51 -8.71 -14.94 -12.34
N LYS A 52 -9.04 -13.62 -12.31
CA LYS A 52 -9.39 -12.86 -11.10
C LYS A 52 -8.33 -13.00 -10.00
N ILE A 53 -7.06 -12.97 -10.39
CA ILE A 53 -5.93 -13.09 -9.46
C ILE A 53 -5.49 -11.69 -9.03
N PRO A 54 -5.62 -11.35 -7.73
CA PRO A 54 -5.20 -10.05 -7.23
C PRO A 54 -3.69 -9.95 -7.07
N VAL A 55 -3.21 -8.71 -7.08
CA VAL A 55 -1.79 -8.36 -6.96
C VAL A 55 -1.57 -7.44 -5.76
N ILE A 56 -0.69 -7.83 -4.87
CA ILE A 56 -0.09 -6.94 -3.86
C ILE A 56 1.19 -6.37 -4.48
N TYR A 57 1.11 -5.14 -4.96
CA TYR A 57 2.18 -4.49 -5.71
C TYR A 57 3.16 -3.78 -4.77
N GLU A 58 4.39 -4.27 -4.67
CA GLU A 58 5.41 -3.77 -3.72
C GLU A 58 6.46 -2.84 -4.35
N SER A 59 6.38 -2.58 -5.63
CA SER A 59 7.54 -2.07 -6.40
C SER A 59 7.40 -0.64 -6.90
N VAL A 60 6.43 0.17 -6.43
CA VAL A 60 6.15 1.52 -6.95
C VAL A 60 7.40 2.40 -7.06
N THR A 61 8.26 2.38 -6.05
CA THR A 61 9.47 3.23 -6.00
C THR A 61 10.76 2.48 -6.35
N SER A 62 10.66 1.33 -7.01
CA SER A 62 11.84 0.58 -7.43
C SER A 62 12.43 1.10 -8.72
N LEU A 63 13.72 0.86 -8.91
CA LEU A 63 14.38 1.09 -10.19
C LEU A 63 13.95 0.05 -11.24
N PRO A 64 14.07 0.36 -12.53
CA PRO A 64 13.86 -0.61 -13.60
C PRO A 64 14.70 -1.88 -13.40
N SER A 65 14.14 -3.03 -13.75
CA SER A 65 14.85 -4.31 -13.67
C SER A 65 15.78 -4.52 -14.85
N ARG A 66 15.46 -3.93 -15.99
CA ARG A 66 16.15 -4.14 -17.25
C ARG A 66 16.57 -2.82 -17.87
N ARG A 67 17.69 -2.81 -18.60
CA ARG A 67 18.24 -1.59 -19.24
C ARG A 67 17.33 -0.94 -20.27
N PHE A 68 16.42 -1.70 -20.84
CA PHE A 68 15.48 -1.23 -21.87
C PHE A 68 14.13 -0.75 -21.29
N GLU A 69 13.92 -0.89 -20.01
CA GLU A 69 12.71 -0.40 -19.35
C GLU A 69 12.81 1.11 -19.12
N ASP A 70 11.70 1.80 -19.27
CA ASP A 70 11.62 3.22 -18.92
C ASP A 70 11.94 3.41 -17.44
N TYR A 71 12.58 4.52 -17.12
CA TYR A 71 12.97 4.83 -15.74
C TYR A 71 11.75 4.89 -14.78
N ASP A 72 10.60 5.22 -15.31
CA ASP A 72 9.34 5.40 -14.58
C ASP A 72 8.38 4.20 -14.67
N GLN A 73 8.84 3.08 -15.24
CA GLN A 73 8.01 1.89 -15.43
C GLN A 73 7.37 1.40 -14.12
N ALA A 74 8.12 1.41 -13.03
CA ALA A 74 7.60 0.97 -11.73
C ALA A 74 6.50 1.90 -11.20
N TYR A 75 6.64 3.20 -11.43
CA TYR A 75 5.65 4.21 -11.02
C TYR A 75 4.33 4.09 -11.78
N LYS A 76 4.41 3.72 -13.07
CA LYS A 76 3.26 3.48 -13.96
C LYS A 76 2.57 2.14 -13.71
N GLY A 77 3.24 1.20 -13.06
CA GLY A 77 2.72 -0.16 -12.83
C GLY A 77 1.29 -0.20 -12.28
N PRO A 78 0.97 0.52 -11.19
CA PRO A 78 -0.38 0.56 -10.62
C PRO A 78 -1.44 1.09 -11.60
N LYS A 79 -1.12 2.13 -12.38
CA LYS A 79 -2.00 2.64 -13.44
C LYS A 79 -2.29 1.57 -14.49
N LEU A 80 -1.27 0.88 -14.96
CA LEU A 80 -1.43 -0.16 -15.98
C LEU A 80 -2.28 -1.34 -15.48
N LEU A 81 -2.16 -1.69 -14.19
CA LEU A 81 -3.02 -2.71 -13.57
C LEU A 81 -4.47 -2.22 -13.47
N HIS A 82 -4.68 -0.96 -13.06
CA HIS A 82 -5.99 -0.34 -12.98
C HIS A 82 -6.68 -0.31 -14.34
N ASP A 83 -6.03 0.23 -15.36
CA ASP A 83 -6.57 0.37 -16.72
C ASP A 83 -6.93 -0.99 -17.33
N ALA A 84 -6.20 -2.02 -16.98
CA ALA A 84 -6.47 -3.39 -17.42
C ALA A 84 -7.58 -4.10 -16.60
N GLY A 85 -8.11 -3.48 -15.54
CA GLY A 85 -9.12 -4.07 -14.66
C GLY A 85 -8.58 -5.20 -13.77
N VAL A 86 -7.31 -5.18 -13.43
CA VAL A 86 -6.71 -6.11 -12.47
C VAL A 86 -6.94 -5.60 -11.05
N THR A 87 -7.43 -6.44 -10.16
CA THR A 87 -7.53 -6.13 -8.74
C THR A 87 -6.14 -6.04 -8.12
N PHE A 88 -5.81 -4.91 -7.49
CA PHE A 88 -4.51 -4.73 -6.86
C PHE A 88 -4.58 -3.84 -5.61
N CYS A 89 -3.55 -3.91 -4.79
CA CYS A 89 -3.24 -2.92 -3.76
C CYS A 89 -1.75 -2.58 -3.82
N ILE A 90 -1.40 -1.42 -3.28
CA ILE A 90 -0.02 -0.98 -3.10
C ILE A 90 0.43 -1.34 -1.68
N ALA A 91 1.60 -1.93 -1.56
CA ALA A 91 2.16 -2.33 -0.27
C ALA A 91 3.64 -1.97 -0.15
N SER A 92 4.12 -1.90 1.08
CA SER A 92 5.54 -1.93 1.38
C SER A 92 6.05 -3.37 1.36
N SER A 93 7.31 -3.58 0.98
CA SER A 93 7.92 -4.90 1.02
C SER A 93 7.87 -5.51 2.42
N GLY A 94 7.58 -6.80 2.50
CA GLY A 94 7.58 -7.57 3.76
C GLY A 94 8.98 -7.84 4.35
N SER A 95 10.03 -7.30 3.75
CA SER A 95 11.40 -7.39 4.28
C SER A 95 11.58 -6.52 5.54
N ALA A 96 12.63 -6.78 6.33
CA ALA A 96 12.98 -5.93 7.48
C ALA A 96 13.14 -4.46 7.07
N GLY A 97 13.76 -4.18 5.90
CA GLY A 97 13.86 -2.83 5.35
C GLY A 97 12.51 -2.21 4.96
N GLY A 98 11.53 -3.03 4.54
CA GLY A 98 10.16 -2.60 4.26
C GLY A 98 9.41 -2.17 5.51
N ALA A 99 9.61 -2.86 6.63
CA ALA A 99 8.97 -2.53 7.90
C ALA A 99 9.31 -1.10 8.39
N TYR A 100 10.56 -0.65 8.21
CA TYR A 100 10.94 0.74 8.54
C TYR A 100 10.29 1.78 7.63
N ARG A 101 9.94 1.38 6.41
CA ARG A 101 9.44 2.27 5.36
C ARG A 101 7.92 2.26 5.23
N VAL A 102 7.21 1.46 6.03
CA VAL A 102 5.75 1.36 5.96
C VAL A 102 5.05 2.71 6.12
N ARG A 103 5.63 3.63 6.89
CA ARG A 103 5.17 5.02 7.01
C ARG A 103 5.13 5.79 5.68
N ASN A 104 5.89 5.33 4.68
CA ASN A 104 5.94 5.95 3.35
C ASN A 104 4.87 5.39 2.40
N LEU A 105 3.99 4.51 2.87
CA LEU A 105 2.95 3.89 2.03
C LEU A 105 2.05 4.93 1.33
N PRO A 106 1.59 6.02 1.99
CA PRO A 106 0.86 7.08 1.30
C PRO A 106 1.67 7.73 0.17
N ASN A 107 2.99 7.89 0.35
CA ASN A 107 3.86 8.46 -0.69
C ASN A 107 4.02 7.51 -1.90
N HIS A 108 3.96 6.19 -1.69
CA HIS A 108 3.93 5.22 -2.80
C HIS A 108 2.64 5.35 -3.62
N ALA A 109 1.49 5.53 -2.95
CA ALA A 109 0.22 5.76 -3.61
C ALA A 109 0.20 7.12 -4.33
N ALA A 110 0.71 8.19 -3.70
CA ALA A 110 0.89 9.51 -4.29
C ALA A 110 1.77 9.47 -5.55
N MET A 111 2.86 8.71 -5.51
CA MET A 111 3.73 8.52 -6.68
C MET A 111 2.97 7.84 -7.82
N ALA A 112 2.20 6.80 -7.54
CA ALA A 112 1.37 6.14 -8.55
C ALA A 112 0.33 7.11 -9.14
N ALA A 113 -0.27 7.99 -8.31
CA ALA A 113 -1.18 9.04 -8.78
C ALA A 113 -0.47 10.06 -9.68
N ALA A 114 0.72 10.51 -9.31
CA ALA A 114 1.55 11.41 -10.13
C ALA A 114 1.89 10.81 -11.52
N TYR A 115 1.91 9.48 -11.62
CA TYR A 115 2.14 8.75 -12.87
C TYR A 115 0.86 8.19 -13.51
N GLY A 116 -0.29 8.77 -13.15
CA GLY A 116 -1.55 8.65 -13.88
C GLY A 116 -2.56 7.68 -13.32
N LEU A 117 -2.33 7.07 -12.15
CA LEU A 117 -3.40 6.39 -11.43
C LEU A 117 -4.38 7.46 -10.88
N PRO A 118 -5.71 7.32 -11.05
CA PRO A 118 -6.65 8.25 -10.45
C PRO A 118 -6.40 8.42 -8.94
N PRO A 119 -6.42 9.64 -8.37
CA PRO A 119 -6.12 9.87 -6.95
C PRO A 119 -6.99 9.06 -6.00
N ASP A 120 -8.30 8.95 -6.29
CA ASP A 120 -9.21 8.13 -5.47
C ASP A 120 -8.84 6.64 -5.50
N GLU A 121 -8.42 6.12 -6.65
CA GLU A 121 -7.93 4.74 -6.77
C GLU A 121 -6.56 4.54 -6.11
N ALA A 122 -5.72 5.59 -6.10
CA ALA A 122 -4.46 5.54 -5.36
C ALA A 122 -4.70 5.44 -3.85
N LEU A 123 -5.60 6.26 -3.29
CA LEU A 123 -6.00 6.16 -1.88
C LEU A 123 -6.66 4.81 -1.58
N LYS A 124 -7.59 4.38 -2.43
CA LYS A 124 -8.28 3.09 -2.31
C LYS A 124 -7.31 1.91 -2.36
N SER A 125 -6.24 2.00 -3.14
CA SER A 125 -5.24 0.94 -3.27
C SER A 125 -4.50 0.63 -1.97
N ILE A 126 -4.37 1.60 -1.06
CA ILE A 126 -3.73 1.44 0.25
C ILE A 126 -4.74 1.30 1.41
N THR A 127 -6.04 1.31 1.10
CA THR A 127 -7.13 1.21 2.08
C THR A 127 -8.08 0.08 1.73
N LEU A 128 -9.18 0.35 1.04
CA LEU A 128 -10.24 -0.61 0.76
C LEU A 128 -9.78 -1.78 -0.11
N SER A 129 -9.01 -1.52 -1.17
CA SER A 129 -8.52 -2.62 -2.03
C SER A 129 -7.60 -3.55 -1.27
N ALA A 130 -6.72 -3.01 -0.41
CA ALA A 130 -5.88 -3.81 0.47
C ALA A 130 -6.73 -4.68 1.41
N ALA A 131 -7.72 -4.08 2.08
CA ALA A 131 -8.63 -4.79 2.98
C ALA A 131 -9.41 -5.90 2.26
N GLN A 132 -9.90 -5.64 1.05
CA GLN A 132 -10.60 -6.64 0.23
C GLN A 132 -9.69 -7.81 -0.17
N ILE A 133 -8.46 -7.53 -0.61
CA ILE A 133 -7.51 -8.56 -1.03
C ILE A 133 -7.14 -9.49 0.12
N ILE A 134 -6.96 -8.96 1.34
CA ILE A 134 -6.63 -9.77 2.52
C ILE A 134 -7.87 -10.35 3.22
N GLY A 135 -9.08 -10.06 2.72
CA GLY A 135 -10.33 -10.66 3.20
C GLY A 135 -10.97 -9.98 4.41
N ILE A 136 -10.63 -8.73 4.73
CA ILE A 136 -11.23 -7.95 5.82
C ILE A 136 -12.02 -6.74 5.33
N GLY A 137 -12.35 -6.67 4.04
CA GLY A 137 -13.03 -5.53 3.42
C GLY A 137 -14.43 -5.25 4.00
N GLU A 138 -15.11 -6.25 4.58
CA GLU A 138 -16.39 -6.09 5.29
C GLU A 138 -16.23 -5.42 6.66
N VAL A 139 -15.01 -5.41 7.21
CA VAL A 139 -14.73 -4.93 8.56
C VAL A 139 -13.99 -3.60 8.55
N ALA A 140 -13.11 -3.37 7.56
CA ALA A 140 -12.22 -2.22 7.50
C ALA A 140 -11.93 -1.78 6.06
N GLY A 141 -11.23 -0.66 5.91
CA GLY A 141 -10.71 -0.14 4.63
C GLY A 141 -11.56 0.96 4.00
N SER A 142 -12.77 1.21 4.50
CA SER A 142 -13.63 2.32 4.08
C SER A 142 -14.45 2.85 5.24
N LEU A 143 -14.97 4.07 5.09
CA LEU A 143 -15.83 4.73 6.08
C LEU A 143 -17.30 4.40 5.76
N GLU A 144 -17.77 3.28 6.24
CA GLU A 144 -19.13 2.78 6.03
C GLU A 144 -19.77 2.37 7.36
N LYS A 145 -21.11 2.52 7.44
CA LYS A 145 -21.87 2.10 8.63
C LYS A 145 -21.73 0.57 8.82
N GLY A 146 -21.32 0.17 9.99
CA GLY A 146 -21.15 -1.24 10.35
C GLY A 146 -19.72 -1.75 10.27
N LYS A 147 -18.80 -0.96 9.71
CA LYS A 147 -17.37 -1.27 9.76
C LYS A 147 -16.71 -0.71 11.04
N ASP A 148 -15.57 -1.25 11.37
CA ASP A 148 -14.75 -0.76 12.48
C ASP A 148 -14.37 0.71 12.24
N ALA A 149 -14.49 1.54 13.27
CA ALA A 149 -14.01 2.91 13.24
C ALA A 149 -12.46 2.96 13.38
N THR A 150 -11.77 2.33 12.42
CA THR A 150 -10.32 2.42 12.26
C THR A 150 -10.04 3.45 11.17
N LEU A 151 -9.74 4.67 11.61
CA LEU A 151 -9.63 5.84 10.74
C LEU A 151 -8.66 6.87 11.30
N PHE A 152 -8.30 7.84 10.48
CA PHE A 152 -7.57 9.03 10.91
C PHE A 152 -8.23 10.30 10.37
N ILE A 153 -7.94 11.43 11.00
CA ILE A 153 -8.35 12.77 10.58
C ILE A 153 -7.10 13.53 10.19
N SER A 154 -7.12 14.17 9.04
CA SER A 154 -6.01 14.95 8.49
C SER A 154 -6.43 16.39 8.19
N ASP A 155 -5.46 17.30 8.12
CA ASP A 155 -5.67 18.70 7.73
C ASP A 155 -5.65 18.92 6.19
N GLY A 156 -5.48 17.86 5.42
CA GLY A 156 -5.46 17.88 3.96
C GLY A 156 -5.53 16.50 3.34
N ASP A 157 -5.17 16.39 2.06
CA ASP A 157 -5.13 15.13 1.33
C ASP A 157 -4.04 14.23 1.93
N PRO A 158 -4.36 13.01 2.38
CA PRO A 158 -3.38 12.08 2.94
C PRO A 158 -2.30 11.61 1.96
N LEU A 159 -2.48 11.84 0.66
CA LEU A 159 -1.46 11.56 -0.36
C LEU A 159 -0.44 12.71 -0.50
N GLU A 160 -0.71 13.87 0.09
CA GLU A 160 0.20 15.01 0.09
C GLU A 160 1.18 14.95 1.26
N ILE A 161 2.49 15.09 0.98
CA ILE A 161 3.56 14.96 1.98
C ILE A 161 3.48 16.03 3.09
N ARG A 162 2.83 17.16 2.84
CA ARG A 162 2.68 18.26 3.81
C ARG A 162 1.51 18.07 4.75
N THR A 163 0.62 17.12 4.46
CA THR A 163 -0.57 16.86 5.27
C THR A 163 -0.19 16.27 6.62
N ASN A 164 -0.76 16.83 7.66
CA ASN A 164 -0.60 16.31 9.01
C ASN A 164 -1.79 15.43 9.38
N ILE A 165 -1.51 14.33 10.05
CA ILE A 165 -2.55 13.52 10.70
C ILE A 165 -2.81 14.14 12.07
N LEU A 166 -4.03 14.63 12.29
CA LEU A 166 -4.44 15.32 13.52
C LEU A 166 -4.83 14.32 14.61
N GLU A 167 -5.61 13.32 14.23
CA GLU A 167 -6.10 12.28 15.13
C GLU A 167 -6.17 10.93 14.41
N ALA A 168 -6.04 9.86 15.18
CA ALA A 168 -6.25 8.52 14.67
C ALA A 168 -7.00 7.65 15.69
N TYR A 169 -7.78 6.71 15.16
CA TYR A 169 -8.64 5.82 15.92
C TYR A 169 -8.45 4.38 15.42
N ILE A 170 -8.42 3.44 16.35
CA ILE A 170 -8.45 1.99 16.08
C ILE A 170 -9.68 1.42 16.78
N GLN A 171 -10.62 0.91 16.02
CA GLN A 171 -11.90 0.38 16.53
C GLN A 171 -12.62 1.38 17.44
N GLY A 172 -12.65 2.66 17.05
CA GLY A 172 -13.29 3.73 17.79
C GLY A 172 -12.49 4.26 19.00
N ARG A 173 -11.34 3.68 19.31
CA ARG A 173 -10.47 4.14 20.39
C ARG A 173 -9.45 5.12 19.84
N LYS A 174 -9.41 6.34 20.38
CA LYS A 174 -8.39 7.32 20.04
C LYS A 174 -7.02 6.80 20.47
N ILE A 175 -6.05 6.84 19.58
CA ILE A 175 -4.67 6.44 19.85
C ILE A 175 -3.80 7.65 20.11
N ASP A 176 -2.81 7.49 20.99
CA ASP A 176 -1.75 8.48 21.17
C ASP A 176 -0.80 8.43 19.98
N MET A 177 -0.67 9.56 19.29
CA MET A 177 0.23 9.72 18.15
C MET A 177 1.58 10.33 18.54
N GLY A 178 1.88 10.35 19.82
CA GLY A 178 3.18 10.74 20.37
C GLY A 178 4.27 9.76 19.92
N ASP A 179 5.45 10.31 19.66
CA ASP A 179 6.65 9.52 19.37
C ASP A 179 7.88 10.11 20.08
N LYS A 180 8.96 9.33 20.09
CA LYS A 180 10.21 9.75 20.74
C LYS A 180 10.75 11.08 20.17
N HIS A 181 10.61 11.33 18.86
CA HIS A 181 11.13 12.53 18.22
C HIS A 181 10.32 13.76 18.63
N LYS A 182 8.99 13.66 18.64
CA LYS A 182 8.10 14.73 19.13
C LYS A 182 8.37 15.06 20.58
N THR A 183 8.51 14.02 21.42
CA THR A 183 8.84 14.19 22.85
C THR A 183 10.18 14.90 23.05
N LEU A 184 11.21 14.47 22.31
CA LEU A 184 12.54 15.11 22.37
C LEU A 184 12.50 16.54 21.82
N TYR A 185 11.78 16.77 20.70
CA TYR A 185 11.61 18.10 20.13
C TYR A 185 11.00 19.07 21.17
N SER A 186 9.87 18.69 21.77
CA SER A 186 9.20 19.51 22.80
C SER A 186 10.11 19.78 24.00
N LYS A 187 10.84 18.75 24.47
CA LYS A 187 11.79 18.88 25.58
C LYS A 187 12.90 19.89 25.27
N TYR A 188 13.52 19.81 24.09
CA TYR A 188 14.60 20.71 23.70
C TYR A 188 14.10 22.10 23.38
N GLN A 189 12.93 22.24 22.78
CA GLN A 189 12.28 23.53 22.55
C GLN A 189 12.05 24.25 23.88
N GLN A 190 11.49 23.56 24.89
CA GLN A 190 11.31 24.13 26.21
C GLN A 190 12.63 24.55 26.85
N LYS A 191 13.69 23.69 26.76
CA LYS A 191 15.02 24.02 27.27
C LYS A 191 15.58 25.30 26.62
N TYR A 192 15.48 25.44 25.30
CA TYR A 192 16.03 26.61 24.63
C TYR A 192 15.21 27.88 24.86
N ARG A 193 13.90 27.78 25.10
CA ARG A 193 13.10 28.91 25.59
C ARG A 193 13.56 29.36 26.98
N GLN A 194 13.78 28.44 27.91
CA GLN A 194 14.28 28.74 29.24
C GLN A 194 15.67 29.40 29.23
N LEU A 195 16.49 29.08 28.27
CA LEU A 195 17.81 29.69 28.05
C LEU A 195 17.77 31.01 27.29
N GLY A 196 16.59 31.50 26.87
CA GLY A 196 16.42 32.74 26.12
C GLY A 196 16.93 32.64 24.66
N ILE A 197 17.20 31.44 24.17
CA ILE A 197 17.72 31.20 22.81
C ILE A 197 16.56 31.22 21.79
N LEU A 198 15.40 30.66 22.15
CA LEU A 198 14.18 30.73 21.35
C LEU A 198 13.25 31.78 21.97
N LYS A 199 12.69 32.63 21.10
CA LYS A 199 11.61 33.55 21.50
C LYS A 199 10.32 32.77 21.69
N GLU A 200 9.45 33.22 22.57
CA GLU A 200 8.05 32.77 22.62
C GLU A 200 7.36 33.30 21.36
N ASP A 201 6.66 32.39 20.62
CA ASP A 201 5.82 32.74 19.49
C ASP A 201 4.52 33.42 19.96
#